data_32f5e343cfde30f74178df3b2c32f11b
#
_entry.id   32f5e343cfde30f74178df3b2c32f11b
#
_cell.length_a   1.000
_cell.length_b   1.000
_cell.length_c   1.000
_cell.angle_alpha   90.00
_cell.angle_beta   90.00
_cell.angle_gamma   90.00
#
_symmetry.space_group_name_H-M   'P 1'
#
loop_
_entity.id
_entity.type
_entity.pdbx_description
1 polymer ?
#
loop_
_entity_poly.entity_id
_entity_poly.type
_entity_poly.pdbx_seq_one_letter_code
_entity_poly.pdbx_strand_id
1 'polypeptide(L)'
;MEKEKRVIHRDNIIKIMKKIYNYLFPVFLSLFALAACDEDNEEIVPMSYTDPVATVTKIDPVEGYVGNEFTVSGSDFGIITEDVKVFIGSQEAVVVSCADDAILAKVPESATNGKITVEVFGQRVETDLVYRVLGKPGVSVVKPSYGFPGASI
;
A
#
# COMPACT_ATOMS: atom_id res chain seq x y z
N MET A 1 6.70 87.59 -4.44
CA MET A 1 5.33 87.33 -3.93
C MET A 1 4.69 86.06 -4.40
N GLU A 2 4.97 85.54 -5.57
CA GLU A 2 4.29 84.36 -6.07
C GLU A 2 4.91 83.01 -5.56
N LYS A 3 6.20 83.00 -5.25
CA LYS A 3 6.90 81.81 -4.67
C LYS A 3 6.49 81.58 -3.21
N GLU A 4 6.20 82.59 -2.39
CA GLU A 4 5.76 82.44 -1.02
C GLU A 4 4.36 81.81 -0.93
N LYS A 5 3.44 82.23 -1.79
CA LYS A 5 2.09 81.62 -1.83
C LYS A 5 2.10 80.11 -2.18
N ARG A 6 3.02 79.66 -3.00
CA ARG A 6 3.14 78.24 -3.35
C ARG A 6 3.71 77.42 -2.19
N VAL A 7 4.59 77.93 -1.41
CA VAL A 7 5.16 77.27 -0.25
C VAL A 7 4.12 77.08 0.85
N ILE A 8 3.37 78.12 1.17
CA ILE A 8 2.31 78.10 2.19
C ILE A 8 1.18 77.11 1.78
N HIS A 9 0.86 77.03 0.48
CA HIS A 9 -0.15 76.11 -0.03
C HIS A 9 0.29 74.67 0.07
N ARG A 10 1.57 74.33 -0.21
CA ARG A 10 2.15 73.01 -0.05
C ARG A 10 2.20 72.55 1.40
N ASP A 11 2.58 73.42 2.32
CA ASP A 11 2.65 73.08 3.75
C ASP A 11 1.27 72.81 4.35
N ASN A 12 0.25 73.52 3.90
CA ASN A 12 -1.13 73.26 4.29
C ASN A 12 -1.64 71.92 3.75
N ILE A 13 -1.33 71.57 2.51
CA ILE A 13 -1.71 70.29 1.92
C ILE A 13 -1.03 69.16 2.67
N ILE A 14 0.26 69.26 2.99
CA ILE A 14 0.99 68.25 3.76
C ILE A 14 0.41 68.06 5.16
N LYS A 15 0.02 69.11 5.84
CA LYS A 15 -0.64 69.07 7.15
C LYS A 15 -2.02 68.40 7.07
N ILE A 16 -2.80 68.69 6.05
CA ILE A 16 -4.10 68.05 5.82
C ILE A 16 -3.93 66.58 5.50
N MET A 17 -2.99 66.23 4.65
CA MET A 17 -2.69 64.81 4.32
C MET A 17 -2.23 64.01 5.53
N LYS A 18 -1.34 64.55 6.37
CA LYS A 18 -0.91 63.91 7.63
C LYS A 18 -2.08 63.72 8.58
N LYS A 19 -2.98 64.66 8.66
CA LYS A 19 -4.17 64.59 9.53
C LYS A 19 -5.15 63.51 9.02
N ILE A 20 -5.38 63.45 7.72
CA ILE A 20 -6.21 62.42 7.08
C ILE A 20 -5.60 61.01 7.26
N TYR A 21 -4.31 60.89 7.06
CA TYR A 21 -3.59 59.63 7.26
C TYR A 21 -3.69 59.16 8.72
N ASN A 22 -3.55 60.03 9.70
CA ASN A 22 -3.63 59.65 11.11
C ASN A 22 -5.06 59.23 11.55
N TYR A 23 -6.11 59.67 10.85
CA TYR A 23 -7.49 59.24 11.13
C TYR A 23 -7.92 58.05 10.32
N LEU A 24 -7.45 57.91 9.09
CA LEU A 24 -7.79 56.77 8.22
C LEU A 24 -7.01 55.50 8.55
N PHE A 25 -5.75 55.65 9.03
CA PHE A 25 -4.90 54.51 9.35
C PHE A 25 -5.45 53.60 10.46
N PRO A 26 -5.91 54.12 11.62
CA PRO A 26 -6.51 53.29 12.66
C PRO A 26 -7.87 52.69 12.24
N VAL A 27 -8.65 53.40 11.41
CA VAL A 27 -9.92 52.87 10.87
C VAL A 27 -9.68 51.74 9.90
N PHE A 28 -8.65 51.83 9.05
CA PHE A 28 -8.27 50.76 8.12
C PHE A 28 -7.69 49.55 8.87
N LEU A 29 -6.93 49.78 9.94
CA LEU A 29 -6.39 48.72 10.80
C LEU A 29 -7.49 47.99 11.59
N SER A 30 -8.55 48.72 12.03
CA SER A 30 -9.68 48.09 12.73
C SER A 30 -10.59 47.29 11.81
N LEU A 31 -10.66 47.65 10.53
CA LEU A 31 -11.44 46.90 9.51
C LEU A 31 -10.74 45.60 9.10
N PHE A 32 -9.39 45.55 9.22
CA PHE A 32 -8.61 44.35 8.93
C PHE A 32 -8.64 43.33 10.08
N ALA A 33 -8.96 43.77 11.30
CA ALA A 33 -9.07 42.90 12.47
C ALA A 33 -10.37 42.07 12.52
N LEU A 34 -11.36 42.37 11.64
CA LEU A 34 -12.60 41.60 11.53
C LEU A 34 -12.56 40.53 10.42
N ALA A 35 -11.48 40.47 9.68
CA ALA A 35 -11.21 39.37 8.74
C ALA A 35 -10.23 38.34 9.33
N ALA A 36 -10.23 38.18 10.68
CA ALA A 36 -9.75 36.93 11.25
C ALA A 36 -10.75 35.85 10.80
N CYS A 37 -10.38 35.12 9.77
CA CYS A 37 -11.00 33.82 9.50
C CYS A 37 -11.09 33.09 10.84
N ASP A 38 -12.28 32.68 11.24
CA ASP A 38 -12.42 31.51 12.07
C ASP A 38 -11.61 30.44 11.32
N GLU A 39 -10.40 30.16 11.78
CA GLU A 39 -9.81 28.85 11.60
C GLU A 39 -10.78 27.94 12.35
N ASP A 40 -11.77 27.42 11.60
CA ASP A 40 -12.37 26.17 11.99
C ASP A 40 -11.19 25.24 12.25
N ASN A 41 -10.85 25.07 13.52
CA ASN A 41 -10.08 23.95 13.97
C ASN A 41 -10.96 22.74 13.63
N GLU A 42 -11.02 22.36 12.36
CA GLU A 42 -11.25 20.98 12.00
C GLU A 42 -10.11 20.24 12.66
N GLU A 43 -10.40 19.72 13.85
CA GLU A 43 -9.61 18.72 14.51
C GLU A 43 -9.40 17.69 13.42
N ILE A 44 -8.23 17.69 12.77
CA ILE A 44 -7.82 16.66 11.83
C ILE A 44 -7.73 15.43 12.71
N VAL A 45 -8.88 14.74 12.86
CA VAL A 45 -8.91 13.42 13.44
C VAL A 45 -8.01 12.63 12.51
N PRO A 46 -6.83 12.17 12.96
CA PRO A 46 -6.00 11.34 12.11
C PRO A 46 -6.90 10.16 11.75
N MET A 47 -7.31 10.07 10.47
CA MET A 47 -7.94 8.87 9.99
C MET A 47 -6.92 7.76 10.26
N SER A 48 -7.15 7.03 11.33
CA SER A 48 -6.46 5.77 11.57
C SER A 48 -6.99 4.83 10.49
N TYR A 49 -6.38 4.90 9.31
CA TYR A 49 -6.58 3.89 8.30
C TYR A 49 -5.91 2.63 8.84
N THR A 50 -6.73 1.73 9.35
CA THR A 50 -6.28 0.38 9.66
C THR A 50 -6.46 -0.41 8.38
N ASP A 51 -5.35 -0.81 7.77
CA ASP A 51 -5.41 -1.71 6.61
C ASP A 51 -6.24 -2.94 6.97
N PRO A 52 -7.17 -3.37 6.12
CA PRO A 52 -7.94 -4.57 6.37
C PRO A 52 -6.98 -5.75 6.56
N VAL A 53 -7.23 -6.57 7.56
CA VAL A 53 -6.43 -7.76 7.83
C VAL A 53 -6.90 -8.86 6.89
N ALA A 54 -6.03 -9.28 5.99
CA ALA A 54 -6.32 -10.37 5.06
C ALA A 54 -6.73 -11.64 5.81
N THR A 55 -7.65 -12.39 5.23
CA THR A 55 -8.14 -13.66 5.79
C THR A 55 -7.95 -14.77 4.78
N VAL A 56 -7.36 -15.89 5.21
CA VAL A 56 -7.19 -17.08 4.37
C VAL A 56 -8.17 -18.16 4.83
N THR A 57 -8.96 -18.68 3.90
CA THR A 57 -10.02 -19.66 4.20
C THR A 57 -9.73 -21.05 3.63
N LYS A 58 -9.09 -21.12 2.45
CA LYS A 58 -8.87 -22.39 1.72
C LYS A 58 -7.63 -22.33 0.87
N ILE A 59 -7.02 -23.51 0.63
CA ILE A 59 -6.03 -23.73 -0.42
C ILE A 59 -6.52 -24.84 -1.35
N ASP A 60 -6.24 -24.73 -2.65
CA ASP A 60 -6.67 -25.71 -3.64
C ASP A 60 -5.68 -25.76 -4.84
N PRO A 61 -5.08 -26.90 -5.15
CA PRO A 61 -5.06 -28.13 -4.38
C PRO A 61 -4.25 -28.02 -3.08
N VAL A 62 -4.49 -28.93 -2.13
CA VAL A 62 -3.74 -29.01 -0.85
C VAL A 62 -2.39 -29.71 -0.98
N GLU A 63 -2.11 -30.30 -2.16
CA GLU A 63 -0.86 -30.98 -2.45
C GLU A 63 -0.50 -30.85 -3.94
N GLY A 64 0.78 -30.87 -4.25
CA GLY A 64 1.26 -30.81 -5.62
C GLY A 64 2.78 -30.93 -5.71
N TYR A 65 3.26 -31.01 -6.94
CA TYR A 65 4.68 -31.04 -7.23
C TYR A 65 5.28 -29.64 -7.30
N VAL A 66 6.56 -29.55 -7.16
CA VAL A 66 7.33 -28.34 -7.45
C VAL A 66 6.98 -27.82 -8.85
N GLY A 67 6.72 -26.53 -8.95
CA GLY A 67 6.31 -25.87 -10.18
C GLY A 67 4.81 -25.93 -10.49
N ASN A 68 4.02 -26.72 -9.74
CA ASN A 68 2.56 -26.70 -9.88
C ASN A 68 1.97 -25.42 -9.31
N GLU A 69 0.83 -25.04 -9.83
CA GLU A 69 0.05 -23.89 -9.31
C GLU A 69 -0.94 -24.36 -8.25
N PHE A 70 -1.20 -23.48 -7.29
CA PHE A 70 -2.23 -23.64 -6.28
C PHE A 70 -2.88 -22.28 -6.01
N THR A 71 -4.13 -22.31 -5.60
CA THR A 71 -4.92 -21.13 -5.28
C THR A 71 -5.10 -21.02 -3.77
N VAL A 72 -4.85 -19.84 -3.22
CA VAL A 72 -5.19 -19.47 -1.86
C VAL A 72 -6.46 -18.62 -1.95
N SER A 73 -7.54 -19.05 -1.31
CA SER A 73 -8.80 -18.31 -1.28
C SER A 73 -9.00 -17.65 0.09
N GLY A 74 -9.60 -16.46 0.08
CA GLY A 74 -9.79 -15.68 1.29
C GLY A 74 -10.50 -14.36 1.06
N SER A 75 -10.09 -13.32 1.74
CA SER A 75 -10.55 -11.94 1.53
C SER A 75 -9.47 -10.94 1.87
N ASP A 76 -9.64 -9.72 1.35
CA ASP A 76 -8.78 -8.56 1.62
C ASP A 76 -7.32 -8.75 1.19
N PHE A 77 -7.08 -9.50 0.11
CA PHE A 77 -5.74 -9.67 -0.46
C PHE A 77 -5.29 -8.48 -1.32
N GLY A 78 -6.25 -7.66 -1.77
CA GLY A 78 -5.99 -6.61 -2.73
C GLY A 78 -5.82 -7.13 -4.16
N ILE A 79 -5.39 -6.25 -5.06
CA ILE A 79 -5.26 -6.56 -6.50
C ILE A 79 -3.84 -6.35 -7.03
N ILE A 80 -2.90 -5.98 -6.15
CA ILE A 80 -1.51 -5.66 -6.51
C ILE A 80 -0.64 -6.85 -6.15
N THR A 81 -0.12 -7.53 -7.15
CA THR A 81 0.67 -8.75 -6.97
C THR A 81 1.98 -8.52 -6.20
N GLU A 82 2.56 -7.33 -6.33
CA GLU A 82 3.82 -6.93 -5.68
C GLU A 82 3.69 -6.76 -4.17
N ASP A 83 2.49 -6.46 -3.69
CA ASP A 83 2.21 -6.25 -2.26
C ASP A 83 1.82 -7.54 -1.53
N VAL A 84 1.76 -8.66 -2.28
CA VAL A 84 1.34 -9.97 -1.76
C VAL A 84 2.48 -10.97 -1.87
N LYS A 85 2.76 -11.65 -0.75
CA LYS A 85 3.68 -12.79 -0.71
C LYS A 85 3.00 -14.00 -0.10
N VAL A 86 3.28 -15.17 -0.64
CA VAL A 86 2.78 -16.46 -0.16
C VAL A 86 3.97 -17.33 0.22
N PHE A 87 3.90 -17.99 1.35
CA PHE A 87 4.94 -18.88 1.84
C PHE A 87 4.38 -20.27 2.07
N ILE A 88 5.17 -21.29 1.71
CA ILE A 88 4.96 -22.69 2.09
C ILE A 88 6.04 -23.02 3.13
N GLY A 89 5.65 -23.05 4.41
CA GLY A 89 6.64 -23.11 5.51
C GLY A 89 7.54 -21.89 5.50
N SER A 90 8.83 -22.07 5.21
CA SER A 90 9.82 -20.99 5.12
C SER A 90 10.14 -20.53 3.70
N GLN A 91 9.56 -21.17 2.69
CA GLN A 91 9.89 -20.91 1.30
C GLN A 91 8.84 -20.04 0.64
N GLU A 92 9.29 -18.93 0.03
CA GLU A 92 8.42 -18.01 -0.71
C GLU A 92 7.98 -18.64 -2.04
N ALA A 93 6.68 -18.67 -2.27
CA ALA A 93 6.07 -19.10 -3.52
C ALA A 93 6.03 -17.95 -4.52
N VAL A 94 6.09 -18.25 -5.80
CA VAL A 94 5.95 -17.23 -6.85
C VAL A 94 4.48 -16.90 -7.03
N VAL A 95 4.05 -15.69 -6.70
CA VAL A 95 2.70 -15.21 -6.96
C VAL A 95 2.54 -14.95 -8.45
N VAL A 96 1.57 -15.59 -9.09
CA VAL A 96 1.28 -15.49 -10.53
C VAL A 96 0.24 -14.41 -10.78
N SER A 97 -0.79 -14.39 -9.94
CA SER A 97 -1.84 -13.36 -9.99
C SER A 97 -2.50 -13.21 -8.62
N CYS A 98 -3.06 -12.03 -8.38
CA CYS A 98 -3.77 -11.69 -7.16
C CYS A 98 -5.09 -11.03 -7.51
N ALA A 99 -6.13 -11.43 -6.80
CA ALA A 99 -7.42 -10.78 -6.71
C ALA A 99 -7.80 -10.68 -5.24
N ASP A 100 -8.75 -9.83 -4.90
CA ASP A 100 -9.12 -9.55 -3.52
C ASP A 100 -9.55 -10.80 -2.71
N ASP A 101 -10.07 -11.81 -3.39
CA ASP A 101 -10.58 -13.05 -2.82
C ASP A 101 -9.73 -14.31 -3.15
N ALA A 102 -8.72 -14.18 -4.03
CA ALA A 102 -7.92 -15.31 -4.48
C ALA A 102 -6.50 -14.92 -4.91
N ILE A 103 -5.52 -15.72 -4.50
CA ILE A 103 -4.13 -15.62 -4.93
C ILE A 103 -3.76 -16.89 -5.66
N LEU A 104 -3.28 -16.80 -6.90
CA LEU A 104 -2.69 -17.89 -7.63
C LEU A 104 -1.17 -17.85 -7.43
N ALA A 105 -0.62 -18.93 -6.89
CA ALA A 105 0.81 -19.04 -6.64
C ALA A 105 1.37 -20.38 -7.16
N LYS A 106 2.68 -20.40 -7.36
CA LYS A 106 3.41 -21.56 -7.87
C LYS A 106 4.37 -22.10 -6.79
N VAL A 107 4.36 -23.42 -6.60
CA VAL A 107 5.21 -24.13 -5.64
C VAL A 107 6.68 -23.92 -5.99
N PRO A 108 7.51 -23.36 -5.10
CA PRO A 108 8.93 -23.10 -5.38
C PRO A 108 9.75 -24.40 -5.39
N GLU A 109 10.90 -24.37 -6.06
CA GLU A 109 11.76 -25.55 -6.23
C GLU A 109 12.30 -26.11 -4.91
N SER A 110 12.51 -25.26 -3.93
CA SER A 110 13.01 -25.62 -2.59
C SER A 110 11.90 -25.89 -1.57
N ALA A 111 10.62 -25.89 -2.00
CA ALA A 111 9.51 -26.11 -1.09
C ALA A 111 9.55 -27.47 -0.42
N THR A 112 9.22 -27.48 0.85
CA THR A 112 8.93 -28.67 1.65
C THR A 112 7.52 -28.54 2.22
N ASN A 113 6.99 -29.64 2.78
CA ASN A 113 5.69 -29.61 3.45
C ASN A 113 5.68 -28.50 4.52
N GLY A 114 4.64 -27.70 4.54
CA GLY A 114 4.55 -26.61 5.52
C GLY A 114 3.22 -25.91 5.54
N LYS A 115 3.02 -25.11 6.59
CA LYS A 115 1.85 -24.25 6.68
C LYS A 115 1.92 -23.13 5.65
N ILE A 116 0.76 -22.75 5.15
CA ILE A 116 0.65 -21.56 4.30
C ILE A 116 0.65 -20.30 5.17
N THR A 117 1.47 -19.35 4.80
CA THR A 117 1.49 -18.01 5.36
C THR A 117 1.34 -17.01 4.21
N VAL A 118 0.49 -16.02 4.39
CA VAL A 118 0.29 -14.95 3.41
C VAL A 118 0.72 -13.64 4.03
N GLU A 119 1.46 -12.83 3.31
CA GLU A 119 1.83 -11.47 3.70
C GLU A 119 1.20 -10.50 2.71
N VAL A 120 0.34 -9.60 3.20
CA VAL A 120 -0.36 -8.60 2.39
C VAL A 120 -0.08 -7.23 3.00
N PHE A 121 0.39 -6.28 2.19
CA PHE A 121 0.79 -4.94 2.65
C PHE A 121 1.76 -4.95 3.85
N GLY A 122 2.63 -5.97 3.92
CA GLY A 122 3.55 -6.15 5.04
C GLY A 122 2.93 -6.77 6.30
N GLN A 123 1.62 -7.04 6.30
CA GLN A 123 0.95 -7.76 7.39
C GLN A 123 0.99 -9.26 7.13
N ARG A 124 1.51 -10.02 8.09
CA ARG A 124 1.67 -11.46 7.98
C ARG A 124 0.51 -12.21 8.64
N VAL A 125 -0.15 -13.06 7.85
CA VAL A 125 -1.26 -13.90 8.29
C VAL A 125 -0.81 -15.37 8.25
N GLU A 126 -0.65 -15.97 9.41
CA GLU A 126 -0.33 -17.38 9.55
C GLU A 126 -1.60 -18.22 9.56
N THR A 127 -1.60 -19.33 8.84
CA THR A 127 -2.76 -20.24 8.77
C THR A 127 -2.41 -21.62 9.34
N ASP A 128 -3.43 -22.40 9.66
CA ASP A 128 -3.27 -23.83 10.00
C ASP A 128 -3.36 -24.74 8.77
N LEU A 129 -3.55 -24.14 7.57
CA LEU A 129 -3.62 -24.88 6.31
C LEU A 129 -2.22 -25.37 5.92
N VAL A 130 -2.08 -26.65 5.73
CA VAL A 130 -0.81 -27.30 5.38
C VAL A 130 -0.81 -27.68 3.91
N TYR A 131 0.21 -27.22 3.18
CA TYR A 131 0.46 -27.68 1.82
C TYR A 131 1.46 -28.84 1.81
N ARG A 132 1.14 -29.91 1.07
CA ARG A 132 2.00 -31.07 0.90
C ARG A 132 2.73 -31.01 -0.44
N VAL A 133 4.05 -30.95 -0.37
CA VAL A 133 4.89 -31.01 -1.58
C VAL A 133 5.19 -32.47 -1.91
N LEU A 134 4.79 -32.88 -3.09
CA LEU A 134 5.02 -34.23 -3.58
C LEU A 134 6.44 -34.36 -4.17
N GLY A 135 7.16 -35.40 -3.79
CA GLY A 135 8.45 -35.71 -4.37
C GLY A 135 8.30 -36.17 -5.81
N LYS A 136 9.24 -35.79 -6.67
CA LYS A 136 9.27 -36.33 -8.05
C LYS A 136 9.39 -37.85 -7.99
N PRO A 137 8.55 -38.59 -8.71
CA PRO A 137 8.71 -40.05 -8.81
C PRO A 137 10.06 -40.36 -9.42
N GLY A 138 10.86 -41.12 -8.70
CA GLY A 138 12.19 -41.57 -9.16
C GLY A 138 12.16 -43.06 -9.41
N VAL A 139 12.57 -43.46 -10.58
CA VAL A 139 12.82 -44.89 -10.88
C VAL A 139 14.27 -45.18 -10.51
N SER A 140 14.47 -45.87 -9.41
CA SER A 140 15.81 -46.19 -8.91
C SER A 140 16.36 -47.51 -9.50
N VAL A 141 15.49 -48.44 -9.84
CA VAL A 141 15.88 -49.75 -10.40
C VAL A 141 14.80 -50.24 -11.36
N VAL A 142 15.21 -50.64 -12.55
CA VAL A 142 14.38 -51.42 -13.47
C VAL A 142 14.84 -52.86 -13.42
N LYS A 143 13.97 -53.76 -13.00
CA LYS A 143 14.22 -55.20 -13.02
C LYS A 143 13.23 -55.90 -13.98
N PRO A 144 13.66 -56.83 -14.78
CA PRO A 144 15.00 -57.39 -14.90
C PRO A 144 15.98 -56.44 -15.60
N SER A 145 17.25 -56.44 -15.18
CA SER A 145 18.34 -55.70 -15.79
C SER A 145 18.86 -56.33 -17.09
N TYR A 146 18.26 -57.42 -17.50
CA TYR A 146 18.56 -58.13 -18.74
C TYR A 146 17.23 -58.55 -19.38
N GLY A 147 17.17 -58.51 -20.67
CA GLY A 147 16.03 -58.99 -21.49
C GLY A 147 16.51 -59.86 -22.59
N PHE A 148 15.64 -60.76 -23.06
CA PHE A 148 15.89 -61.48 -24.27
C PHE A 148 15.67 -60.63 -25.52
N PRO A 149 16.35 -60.91 -26.66
CA PRO A 149 16.05 -60.16 -27.88
C PRO A 149 14.56 -60.27 -28.23
N GLY A 150 13.90 -59.14 -28.37
CA GLY A 150 12.46 -59.06 -28.64
C GLY A 150 11.54 -58.84 -27.42
N ALA A 151 12.05 -58.77 -26.19
CA ALA A 151 11.26 -58.40 -25.04
C ALA A 151 11.04 -56.85 -25.00
N SER A 152 9.79 -56.44 -24.96
CA SER A 152 9.44 -55.04 -24.69
C SER A 152 9.55 -54.77 -23.19
N ILE A 153 10.26 -53.72 -22.82
CA ILE A 153 10.31 -53.16 -21.46
C ILE A 153 9.41 -51.94 -21.36
#